data_9390173c990c7bcc57afc8e8726e0d73
#
_entry.id   9390173c990c7bcc57afc8e8726e0d73
#
_cell.length_a   1.000
_cell.length_b   1.000
_cell.length_c   1.000
_cell.angle_alpha   90.00
_cell.angle_beta   90.00
_cell.angle_gamma   90.00
#
_symmetry.space_group_name_H-M   'P 1'
#
loop_
_entity.id
_entity.type
_entity.pdbx_description
1 polymer ?
#
loop_
_entity_poly.entity_id
_entity_poly.type
_entity_poly.pdbx_seq_one_letter_code
_entity_poly.pdbx_strand_id
1 'polypeptide(L)'
;MSILIKPAYDADASAYFTTAGVTNTAGRQQISRFVTGIKDLGLYNNMVCWPLRSSQNAGTGTTAYSLGGLGTYNGTLTNGPTWETDGVLFNRTLATHISATRPIGTLASSAYSIFSVHINLVEDSEYRAVWIGRDASADRMFFRTIGDAFMASNAGPAAPSLVDGTHSTVLVGEAGDTPKSVLAYKDGLVAATASGNATGTNTIYRIGGDGTLSTRSFGFPIAFNGAFNLALSAAQILQIHTLYKTTLGQGLGLP
;
A
#
# COMPACT_ATOMS: atom_id res chain seq x y z
N MET A 1 37.36 -25.67 7.28
CA MET A 1 35.91 -25.89 7.31
C MET A 1 35.28 -24.52 7.56
N SER A 2 34.73 -23.90 6.53
CA SER A 2 34.11 -22.56 6.68
C SER A 2 32.69 -22.74 7.21
N ILE A 3 32.44 -22.29 8.42
CA ILE A 3 31.10 -22.28 9.00
C ILE A 3 30.35 -21.12 8.31
N LEU A 4 29.47 -21.44 7.37
CA LEU A 4 28.50 -20.51 6.82
C LEU A 4 27.50 -20.17 7.93
N ILE A 5 27.77 -19.08 8.66
CA ILE A 5 26.78 -18.52 9.58
C ILE A 5 25.67 -17.94 8.71
N LYS A 6 24.53 -18.66 8.67
CA LYS A 6 23.32 -18.15 8.02
C LYS A 6 22.90 -16.89 8.78
N PRO A 7 22.77 -15.73 8.12
CA PRO A 7 22.32 -14.52 8.81
C PRO A 7 20.98 -14.80 9.47
N ALA A 8 20.86 -14.46 10.75
CA ALA A 8 19.60 -14.56 11.47
C ALA A 8 18.60 -13.57 10.83
N TYR A 9 17.40 -14.05 10.52
CA TYR A 9 16.31 -13.16 10.13
C TYR A 9 15.82 -12.36 11.34
N ASP A 10 15.25 -11.18 11.08
CA ASP A 10 14.52 -10.42 12.09
C ASP A 10 13.39 -11.28 12.71
N ALA A 11 13.14 -11.14 14.01
CA ALA A 11 12.21 -11.98 14.75
C ALA A 11 10.76 -11.83 14.24
N ASP A 12 10.32 -10.58 13.98
CA ASP A 12 8.96 -10.32 13.48
C ASP A 12 8.81 -10.79 12.03
N ALA A 13 9.86 -10.62 11.22
CA ALA A 13 9.90 -11.18 9.88
C ALA A 13 9.80 -12.71 9.92
N SER A 14 10.48 -13.37 10.86
CA SER A 14 10.43 -14.83 11.03
C SER A 14 9.05 -15.33 11.43
N ALA A 15 8.36 -14.63 12.33
CA ALA A 15 6.98 -14.90 12.70
C ALA A 15 6.03 -14.75 11.50
N TYR A 16 6.23 -13.69 10.71
CA TYR A 16 5.48 -13.46 9.48
C TYR A 16 5.69 -14.59 8.45
N PHE A 17 6.93 -15.07 8.25
CA PHE A 17 7.18 -16.19 7.31
C PHE A 17 6.36 -17.42 7.65
N THR A 18 6.24 -17.73 8.95
CA THR A 18 5.46 -18.88 9.41
C THR A 18 3.97 -18.68 9.14
N THR A 19 3.45 -17.51 9.48
CA THR A 19 2.03 -17.19 9.33
C THR A 19 1.60 -17.11 7.87
N ALA A 20 2.40 -16.41 7.04
CA ALA A 20 2.10 -16.20 5.62
C ALA A 20 2.59 -17.33 4.70
N GLY A 21 3.23 -18.37 5.24
CA GLY A 21 3.71 -19.50 4.45
C GLY A 21 4.87 -19.13 3.50
N VAL A 22 5.63 -18.09 3.78
CA VAL A 22 6.75 -17.67 2.92
C VAL A 22 7.88 -18.68 3.03
N THR A 23 8.16 -19.42 1.98
CA THR A 23 9.23 -20.44 1.92
C THR A 23 10.43 -20.00 1.09
N ASN A 24 10.24 -19.09 0.14
CA ASN A 24 11.27 -18.61 -0.75
C ASN A 24 12.37 -17.85 0.01
N THR A 25 13.62 -18.27 -0.12
CA THR A 25 14.76 -17.68 0.60
C THR A 25 14.98 -16.21 0.25
N ALA A 26 14.87 -15.84 -1.03
CA ALA A 26 15.02 -14.45 -1.46
C ALA A 26 13.91 -13.56 -0.88
N GLY A 27 12.65 -14.02 -0.93
CA GLY A 27 11.52 -13.33 -0.31
C GLY A 27 11.72 -13.13 1.20
N ARG A 28 12.17 -14.17 1.92
CA ARG A 28 12.50 -14.06 3.36
C ARG A 28 13.58 -13.03 3.64
N GLN A 29 14.64 -13.00 2.83
CA GLN A 29 15.72 -12.00 2.99
C GLN A 29 15.22 -10.58 2.72
N GLN A 30 14.42 -10.39 1.66
CA GLN A 30 13.84 -9.09 1.32
C GLN A 30 12.94 -8.57 2.44
N ILE A 31 12.03 -9.41 2.94
CA ILE A 31 11.12 -9.07 4.05
C ILE A 31 11.91 -8.75 5.32
N SER A 32 12.88 -9.59 5.70
CA SER A 32 13.69 -9.36 6.90
C SER A 32 14.45 -8.03 6.85
N ARG A 33 15.08 -7.71 5.70
CA ARG A 33 15.78 -6.44 5.50
C ARG A 33 14.82 -5.25 5.56
N PHE A 34 13.64 -5.39 4.98
CA PHE A 34 12.62 -4.34 5.04
C PHE A 34 12.17 -4.09 6.48
N VAL A 35 11.84 -5.14 7.23
CA VAL A 35 11.43 -5.03 8.65
C VAL A 35 12.52 -4.37 9.48
N THR A 36 13.77 -4.83 9.33
CA THR A 36 14.91 -4.21 10.03
C THR A 36 15.03 -2.72 9.69
N GLY A 37 14.99 -2.36 8.40
CA GLY A 37 15.10 -0.95 7.99
C GLY A 37 13.95 -0.08 8.50
N ILE A 38 12.72 -0.58 8.53
CA ILE A 38 11.57 0.15 9.11
C ILE A 38 11.74 0.32 10.63
N LYS A 39 12.31 -0.68 11.33
CA LYS A 39 12.67 -0.58 12.77
C LYS A 39 13.75 0.46 13.01
N ASP A 40 14.77 0.50 12.16
CA ASP A 40 15.86 1.48 12.24
C ASP A 40 15.36 2.91 12.03
N LEU A 41 14.28 3.09 11.24
CA LEU A 41 13.59 4.36 11.10
C LEU A 41 12.65 4.70 12.28
N GLY A 42 12.47 3.80 13.25
CA GLY A 42 11.54 3.97 14.38
C GLY A 42 10.05 3.89 13.99
N LEU A 43 9.73 3.34 12.81
CA LEU A 43 8.38 3.38 12.25
C LEU A 43 7.61 2.05 12.35
N TYR A 44 8.25 0.97 12.78
CA TYR A 44 7.66 -0.37 12.75
C TYR A 44 6.36 -0.47 13.56
N ASN A 45 6.32 0.10 14.76
CA ASN A 45 5.15 0.07 15.64
C ASN A 45 4.00 0.99 15.17
N ASN A 46 4.28 1.86 14.23
CA ASN A 46 3.28 2.74 13.61
C ASN A 46 2.78 2.23 12.27
N MET A 47 3.28 1.10 11.80
CA MET A 47 3.02 0.57 10.46
C MET A 47 2.27 -0.76 10.50
N VAL A 48 1.36 -0.93 9.56
CA VAL A 48 0.94 -2.22 9.03
C VAL A 48 1.09 -2.19 7.51
N CYS A 49 1.49 -3.29 6.92
CA CYS A 49 1.59 -3.40 5.46
C CYS A 49 1.19 -4.79 4.97
N TRP A 50 0.91 -4.85 3.69
CA TRP A 50 0.64 -6.06 2.93
C TRP A 50 1.68 -6.14 1.80
N PRO A 51 2.76 -6.95 1.94
CA PRO A 51 3.56 -7.36 0.80
C PRO A 51 2.68 -8.22 -0.10
N LEU A 52 2.47 -7.82 -1.36
CA LEU A 52 1.46 -8.46 -2.22
C LEU A 52 2.05 -9.27 -3.38
N ARG A 53 3.37 -9.42 -3.44
CA ARG A 53 4.02 -10.35 -4.38
C ARG A 53 3.87 -11.78 -3.90
N SER A 54 3.60 -12.72 -4.80
CA SER A 54 3.38 -14.14 -4.47
C SER A 54 4.53 -14.78 -3.69
N SER A 55 5.77 -14.33 -3.90
CA SER A 55 6.96 -14.79 -3.16
C SER A 55 7.13 -14.17 -1.77
N GLN A 56 6.35 -13.17 -1.42
CA GLN A 56 6.47 -12.37 -0.19
C GLN A 56 5.23 -12.47 0.72
N ASN A 57 4.20 -13.20 0.30
CA ASN A 57 2.98 -13.44 1.07
C ASN A 57 2.48 -14.87 0.79
N ALA A 58 1.22 -15.18 1.08
CA ALA A 58 0.63 -16.50 0.87
C ALA A 58 0.84 -17.06 -0.55
N GLY A 59 0.79 -16.19 -1.56
CA GLY A 59 0.99 -16.57 -2.97
C GLY A 59 -0.13 -17.43 -3.56
N THR A 60 -1.06 -17.89 -2.73
CA THR A 60 -2.24 -18.68 -3.09
C THR A 60 -3.37 -18.40 -2.11
N GLY A 61 -4.58 -18.86 -2.45
CA GLY A 61 -5.75 -18.68 -1.58
C GLY A 61 -6.22 -17.23 -1.51
N THR A 62 -7.07 -16.94 -0.54
CA THR A 62 -7.80 -15.67 -0.43
C THR A 62 -7.33 -14.77 0.70
N THR A 63 -6.28 -15.10 1.42
CA THR A 63 -5.78 -14.29 2.54
C THR A 63 -4.51 -13.53 2.14
N ALA A 64 -4.56 -12.21 2.25
CA ALA A 64 -3.38 -11.35 2.23
C ALA A 64 -2.95 -11.09 3.67
N TYR A 65 -1.86 -11.72 4.10
CA TYR A 65 -1.35 -11.55 5.46
C TYR A 65 -0.70 -10.18 5.63
N SER A 66 -0.97 -9.55 6.76
CA SER A 66 -0.39 -8.26 7.13
C SER A 66 0.89 -8.44 7.95
N LEU A 67 1.79 -7.46 7.85
CA LEU A 67 3.08 -7.35 8.53
C LEU A 67 3.21 -5.96 9.13
N GLY A 68 3.69 -5.86 10.36
CA GLY A 68 3.95 -4.59 11.05
C GLY A 68 3.57 -4.63 12.53
N GLY A 69 4.10 -3.69 13.30
CA GLY A 69 3.91 -3.63 14.75
C GLY A 69 2.61 -2.94 15.18
N LEU A 70 1.89 -2.28 14.25
CA LEU A 70 0.61 -1.62 14.57
C LEU A 70 -0.50 -2.62 14.93
N GLY A 71 -0.40 -3.86 14.47
CA GLY A 71 -1.34 -4.94 14.75
C GLY A 71 -1.55 -5.87 13.55
N THR A 72 -2.46 -6.83 13.72
CA THR A 72 -2.80 -7.81 12.67
C THR A 72 -4.08 -7.36 11.94
N TYR A 73 -3.95 -7.11 10.64
CA TYR A 73 -5.02 -6.62 9.77
C TYR A 73 -5.06 -7.43 8.47
N ASN A 74 -5.13 -8.75 8.57
CA ASN A 74 -5.16 -9.60 7.39
C ASN A 74 -6.32 -9.22 6.47
N GLY A 75 -6.05 -9.19 5.17
CA GLY A 75 -7.03 -8.88 4.16
C GLY A 75 -7.59 -10.12 3.47
N THR A 76 -8.82 -10.01 2.97
CA THR A 76 -9.46 -11.06 2.17
C THR A 76 -9.53 -10.62 0.71
N LEU A 77 -8.98 -11.43 -0.19
CA LEU A 77 -9.13 -11.27 -1.64
C LEU A 77 -10.58 -11.56 -2.03
N THR A 78 -11.27 -10.56 -2.53
CA THR A 78 -12.70 -10.63 -2.84
C THR A 78 -12.93 -10.47 -4.34
N ASN A 79 -13.85 -11.27 -4.90
CA ASN A 79 -14.21 -11.31 -6.31
C ASN A 79 -13.07 -11.77 -7.24
N GLY A 80 -12.10 -12.56 -6.73
CA GLY A 80 -11.13 -13.29 -7.51
C GLY A 80 -9.92 -12.51 -8.05
N PRO A 81 -9.31 -11.58 -7.28
CA PRO A 81 -7.98 -11.11 -7.66
C PRO A 81 -6.96 -12.26 -7.56
N THR A 82 -5.91 -12.21 -8.37
CA THR A 82 -4.93 -13.31 -8.49
C THR A 82 -3.56 -12.91 -7.98
N TRP A 83 -2.88 -13.87 -7.35
CA TRP A 83 -1.49 -13.71 -6.93
C TRP A 83 -0.56 -13.82 -8.14
N GLU A 84 0.29 -12.81 -8.34
CA GLU A 84 1.29 -12.78 -9.40
C GLU A 84 2.69 -12.54 -8.81
N THR A 85 3.72 -12.70 -9.64
CA THR A 85 5.11 -12.44 -9.24
C THR A 85 5.32 -10.99 -8.81
N ASP A 86 4.67 -10.06 -9.49
CA ASP A 86 4.85 -8.63 -9.30
C ASP A 86 3.82 -8.00 -8.36
N GLY A 87 2.83 -8.76 -7.92
CA GLY A 87 1.81 -8.27 -6.99
C GLY A 87 0.50 -9.05 -7.09
N VAL A 88 -0.52 -8.57 -6.43
CA VAL A 88 -1.89 -9.06 -6.65
C VAL A 88 -2.48 -8.34 -7.85
N LEU A 89 -2.87 -9.09 -8.88
CA LEU A 89 -3.55 -8.58 -10.07
C LEU A 89 -5.04 -8.42 -9.80
N PHE A 90 -5.56 -7.23 -10.02
CA PHE A 90 -6.97 -6.90 -9.90
C PHE A 90 -7.66 -6.91 -11.26
N ASN A 91 -8.94 -7.31 -11.28
CA ASN A 91 -9.75 -7.34 -12.50
C ASN A 91 -10.81 -6.24 -12.46
N ARG A 92 -10.70 -5.31 -13.37
CA ARG A 92 -11.58 -4.14 -13.45
C ARG A 92 -13.04 -4.44 -13.83
N THR A 93 -13.33 -5.62 -14.35
CA THR A 93 -14.70 -6.01 -14.73
C THR A 93 -15.45 -6.73 -13.61
N LEU A 94 -14.76 -7.16 -12.54
CA LEU A 94 -15.29 -8.01 -11.48
C LEU A 94 -15.37 -7.33 -10.10
N ALA A 95 -15.11 -6.04 -9.99
CA ALA A 95 -15.03 -5.32 -8.70
C ALA A 95 -14.08 -5.99 -7.69
N THR A 96 -12.94 -6.52 -8.19
CA THR A 96 -11.96 -7.23 -7.35
C THR A 96 -11.27 -6.27 -6.40
N HIS A 97 -11.04 -6.73 -5.19
CA HIS A 97 -10.33 -5.97 -4.15
C HIS A 97 -9.81 -6.88 -3.04
N ILE A 98 -8.92 -6.36 -2.21
CA ILE A 98 -8.60 -6.93 -0.90
C ILE A 98 -9.38 -6.12 0.14
N SER A 99 -10.14 -6.77 1.00
CA SER A 99 -10.87 -6.16 2.11
C SER A 99 -10.20 -6.49 3.43
N ALA A 100 -9.87 -5.47 4.21
CA ALA A 100 -9.30 -5.59 5.55
C ALA A 100 -10.03 -4.67 6.53
N THR A 101 -9.85 -4.89 7.83
CA THR A 101 -10.20 -3.90 8.84
C THR A 101 -9.26 -2.71 8.71
N ARG A 102 -9.77 -1.49 8.88
CA ARG A 102 -8.96 -0.28 8.78
C ARG A 102 -7.94 -0.19 9.92
N PRO A 103 -6.64 -0.07 9.62
CA PRO A 103 -5.59 -0.03 10.64
C PRO A 103 -5.31 1.35 11.21
N ILE A 104 -5.77 2.39 10.55
CA ILE A 104 -5.59 3.79 10.96
C ILE A 104 -6.87 4.32 11.58
N GLY A 105 -6.75 5.21 12.56
CA GLY A 105 -7.88 5.83 13.26
C GLY A 105 -8.88 6.52 12.33
N THR A 106 -9.84 7.26 12.87
CA THR A 106 -10.81 7.97 12.03
C THR A 106 -10.08 9.00 11.16
N LEU A 107 -10.33 9.00 9.87
CA LEU A 107 -9.70 9.93 8.92
C LEU A 107 -9.95 11.41 9.29
N ALA A 108 -11.02 11.65 10.04
CA ALA A 108 -11.41 12.99 10.49
C ALA A 108 -10.56 13.55 11.65
N SER A 109 -9.87 12.70 12.42
CA SER A 109 -9.21 13.12 13.67
C SER A 109 -7.78 12.61 13.83
N SER A 110 -7.26 11.83 12.89
CA SER A 110 -5.96 11.19 13.02
C SER A 110 -5.04 11.55 11.87
N ALA A 111 -3.78 11.80 12.17
CA ALA A 111 -2.73 11.83 11.17
C ALA A 111 -2.51 10.42 10.61
N TYR A 112 -2.22 10.30 9.33
CA TYR A 112 -1.97 9.02 8.68
C TYR A 112 -1.09 9.17 7.45
N SER A 113 -0.49 8.08 7.04
CA SER A 113 0.15 7.98 5.73
C SER A 113 -0.14 6.63 5.11
N ILE A 114 -0.37 6.60 3.81
CA ILE A 114 -0.57 5.36 3.07
C ILE A 114 0.41 5.31 1.92
N PHE A 115 1.18 4.23 1.88
CA PHE A 115 2.20 3.95 0.88
C PHE A 115 1.75 2.78 0.02
N SER A 116 1.71 2.96 -1.30
CA SER A 116 1.39 1.89 -2.24
C SER A 116 2.44 1.79 -3.32
N VAL A 117 2.71 0.57 -3.77
CA VAL A 117 3.51 0.30 -4.97
C VAL A 117 2.67 -0.48 -5.95
N HIS A 118 2.53 0.06 -7.13
CA HIS A 118 1.66 -0.47 -8.17
C HIS A 118 2.33 -0.37 -9.55
N ILE A 119 1.87 -1.20 -10.45
CA ILE A 119 2.29 -1.22 -11.84
C ILE A 119 1.15 -0.62 -12.67
N ASN A 120 1.43 0.42 -13.40
CA ASN A 120 0.51 1.03 -14.34
C ASN A 120 0.99 0.72 -15.76
N LEU A 121 0.22 -0.02 -16.52
CA LEU A 121 0.65 -0.54 -17.81
C LEU A 121 -0.07 0.08 -19.02
N VAL A 122 -1.11 0.89 -18.83
CA VAL A 122 -1.87 1.51 -19.94
C VAL A 122 -2.62 2.75 -19.47
N GLU A 123 -2.59 3.79 -20.25
CA GLU A 123 -3.46 4.95 -20.15
C GLU A 123 -4.94 4.54 -20.30
N ASP A 124 -5.77 5.01 -19.39
CA ASP A 124 -7.18 4.71 -19.36
C ASP A 124 -7.94 5.93 -18.82
N SER A 125 -8.99 6.34 -19.51
CA SER A 125 -9.82 7.47 -19.10
C SER A 125 -10.70 7.20 -17.87
N GLU A 126 -10.65 5.98 -17.34
CA GLU A 126 -11.47 5.53 -16.23
C GLU A 126 -10.80 5.74 -14.87
N TYR A 127 -11.60 5.90 -13.83
CA TYR A 127 -11.13 5.98 -12.44
C TYR A 127 -10.61 4.63 -11.96
N ARG A 128 -9.39 4.58 -11.44
CA ARG A 128 -8.76 3.38 -10.88
C ARG A 128 -8.38 3.62 -9.42
N ALA A 129 -8.84 2.77 -8.55
CA ALA A 129 -8.57 2.90 -7.12
C ALA A 129 -7.42 1.97 -6.71
N VAL A 130 -6.31 2.54 -6.25
CA VAL A 130 -5.21 1.78 -5.66
C VAL A 130 -5.56 1.34 -4.24
N TRP A 131 -6.20 2.20 -3.46
CA TRP A 131 -6.76 1.86 -2.14
C TRP A 131 -7.94 2.78 -1.81
N ILE A 132 -8.81 2.33 -0.95
CA ILE A 132 -10.01 3.06 -0.52
C ILE A 132 -10.27 2.81 0.96
N GLY A 133 -10.47 3.87 1.74
CA GLY A 133 -11.20 3.79 3.00
C GLY A 133 -12.64 4.24 2.73
N ARG A 134 -13.61 3.33 2.71
CA ARG A 134 -15.00 3.66 2.37
C ARG A 134 -15.95 3.45 3.52
N ASP A 135 -16.87 4.39 3.72
CA ASP A 135 -18.13 4.20 4.43
C ASP A 135 -19.29 3.99 3.44
N ALA A 136 -20.37 3.34 3.89
CA ALA A 136 -21.57 3.10 3.09
C ALA A 136 -22.22 4.38 2.57
N SER A 137 -21.90 5.54 3.16
CA SER A 137 -22.56 6.83 2.94
C SER A 137 -21.78 7.88 2.17
N ALA A 138 -20.59 7.63 1.62
CA ALA A 138 -19.86 8.58 0.75
C ALA A 138 -18.45 9.02 1.20
N ASP A 139 -18.01 8.68 2.39
CA ASP A 139 -16.70 9.12 2.89
C ASP A 139 -15.56 8.32 2.26
N ARG A 140 -14.94 8.92 1.27
CA ARG A 140 -13.95 8.26 0.44
C ARG A 140 -12.62 8.97 0.59
N MET A 141 -11.67 8.27 1.12
CA MET A 141 -10.29 8.58 0.85
C MET A 141 -9.78 7.56 -0.12
N PHE A 142 -9.46 7.97 -1.32
CA PHE A 142 -8.94 7.07 -2.31
C PHE A 142 -7.85 7.75 -3.10
N PHE A 143 -6.95 6.91 -3.47
CA PHE A 143 -5.91 7.14 -4.40
C PHE A 143 -6.36 6.54 -5.71
N ARG A 144 -6.49 7.33 -6.72
CA ARG A 144 -6.95 6.88 -8.04
C ARG A 144 -6.13 7.47 -9.15
N THR A 145 -6.08 6.77 -10.25
CA THR A 145 -5.60 7.28 -11.53
C THR A 145 -6.79 7.62 -12.43
N ILE A 146 -6.70 8.70 -13.20
CA ILE A 146 -7.57 9.00 -14.32
C ILE A 146 -6.66 9.37 -15.46
N GLY A 147 -6.61 8.53 -16.51
CA GLY A 147 -5.57 8.68 -17.49
C GLY A 147 -4.22 8.70 -16.78
N ASP A 148 -3.35 9.60 -17.16
CA ASP A 148 -2.04 9.79 -16.53
C ASP A 148 -2.09 10.57 -15.22
N ALA A 149 -3.25 10.97 -14.73
CA ALA A 149 -3.37 11.83 -13.58
C ALA A 149 -3.63 11.03 -12.29
N PHE A 150 -2.96 11.43 -11.25
CA PHE A 150 -3.04 10.92 -9.91
C PHE A 150 -3.92 11.80 -9.04
N MET A 151 -4.95 11.27 -8.41
CA MET A 151 -5.86 12.04 -7.57
C MET A 151 -5.93 11.51 -6.15
N ALA A 152 -5.81 12.42 -5.20
CA ALA A 152 -6.01 12.14 -3.78
C ALA A 152 -7.34 12.74 -3.32
N SER A 153 -8.25 11.92 -2.80
CA SER A 153 -9.57 12.30 -2.25
C SER A 153 -10.60 12.88 -3.24
N ASN A 154 -11.83 13.08 -2.77
CA ASN A 154 -12.98 13.54 -3.56
C ASN A 154 -12.88 14.98 -4.11
N ALA A 155 -11.89 15.76 -3.71
CA ALA A 155 -11.82 17.19 -4.01
C ALA A 155 -10.42 17.72 -4.32
N GLY A 156 -9.44 16.83 -4.52
CA GLY A 156 -8.05 17.26 -4.73
C GLY A 156 -7.69 17.44 -6.20
N PRO A 157 -6.73 18.33 -6.51
CA PRO A 157 -6.19 18.50 -7.84
C PRO A 157 -5.53 17.21 -8.34
N ALA A 158 -5.50 17.04 -9.65
CA ALA A 158 -4.71 16.01 -10.30
C ALA A 158 -3.22 16.25 -10.00
N ALA A 159 -2.55 15.22 -9.52
CA ALA A 159 -1.09 15.19 -9.43
C ALA A 159 -0.49 14.92 -10.82
N PRO A 160 0.81 15.13 -11.00
CA PRO A 160 1.46 14.91 -12.28
C PRO A 160 1.29 13.48 -12.79
N SER A 161 1.28 13.39 -14.10
CA SER A 161 1.18 12.19 -14.91
C SER A 161 1.96 10.99 -14.33
N LEU A 162 1.27 9.85 -14.18
CA LEU A 162 1.91 8.55 -14.05
C LEU A 162 2.17 8.05 -15.46
N VAL A 163 3.39 8.13 -15.91
CA VAL A 163 3.84 7.39 -17.11
C VAL A 163 3.81 5.90 -16.83
N ASP A 164 3.70 5.09 -17.89
CA ASP A 164 3.77 3.63 -17.79
C ASP A 164 4.96 3.17 -16.95
N GLY A 165 4.73 2.20 -16.10
CA GLY A 165 5.79 1.64 -15.26
C GLY A 165 5.36 1.30 -13.85
N THR A 166 6.35 0.97 -13.04
CA THR A 166 6.16 0.72 -11.60
C THR A 166 6.42 1.99 -10.81
N HIS A 167 5.46 2.38 -10.00
CA HIS A 167 5.55 3.57 -9.18
C HIS A 167 5.21 3.30 -7.72
N SER A 168 5.88 4.03 -6.83
CA SER A 168 5.44 4.18 -5.45
C SER A 168 4.64 5.48 -5.30
N THR A 169 3.61 5.41 -4.49
CA THR A 169 2.73 6.54 -4.23
C THR A 169 2.43 6.62 -2.75
N VAL A 170 2.52 7.81 -2.18
CA VAL A 170 2.21 8.04 -0.77
C VAL A 170 1.20 9.16 -0.63
N LEU A 171 0.23 8.93 0.23
CA LEU A 171 -0.72 9.93 0.65
C LEU A 171 -0.54 10.20 2.14
N VAL A 172 -0.33 11.46 2.49
CA VAL A 172 -0.18 11.92 3.87
C VAL A 172 -1.32 12.85 4.20
N GLY A 173 -2.07 12.52 5.25
CA GLY A 173 -3.10 13.38 5.83
C GLY A 173 -2.72 13.81 7.23
N GLU A 174 -2.90 15.07 7.55
CA GLU A 174 -2.66 15.62 8.87
C GLU A 174 -3.95 15.69 9.69
N ALA A 175 -3.84 15.52 11.01
CA ALA A 175 -4.96 15.65 11.92
C ALA A 175 -5.29 17.12 12.17
N GLY A 176 -6.57 17.46 12.32
CA GLY A 176 -7.00 18.71 12.93
C GLY A 176 -7.49 19.80 12.01
N ASP A 177 -7.11 19.84 10.74
CA ASP A 177 -7.50 20.91 9.82
C ASP A 177 -8.88 20.68 9.17
N THR A 178 -9.63 21.75 8.93
CA THR A 178 -10.86 21.70 8.15
C THR A 178 -10.86 22.87 7.15
N PRO A 179 -10.66 22.65 5.86
CA PRO A 179 -10.39 21.39 5.17
C PRO A 179 -8.98 20.84 5.46
N LYS A 180 -8.84 19.51 5.46
CA LYS A 180 -7.57 18.85 5.74
C LYS A 180 -6.62 18.97 4.57
N SER A 181 -5.36 19.29 4.86
CA SER A 181 -4.29 19.16 3.87
C SER A 181 -3.98 17.68 3.60
N VAL A 182 -3.85 17.36 2.34
CA VAL A 182 -3.41 16.04 1.88
C VAL A 182 -2.21 16.25 0.96
N LEU A 183 -1.08 15.66 1.32
CA LEU A 183 0.13 15.67 0.51
C LEU A 183 0.22 14.36 -0.25
N ALA A 184 0.42 14.45 -1.56
CA ALA A 184 0.67 13.31 -2.41
C ALA A 184 2.13 13.28 -2.85
N TYR A 185 2.73 12.10 -2.79
CA TYR A 185 4.10 11.84 -3.21
C TYR A 185 4.11 10.76 -4.29
N LYS A 186 5.00 10.89 -5.24
CA LYS A 186 5.33 9.92 -6.26
C LYS A 186 6.82 9.63 -6.22
N ASP A 187 7.17 8.35 -6.14
CA ASP A 187 8.57 7.89 -6.15
C ASP A 187 9.47 8.61 -5.14
N GLY A 188 8.92 8.84 -3.94
CA GLY A 188 9.61 9.50 -2.84
C GLY A 188 9.63 11.03 -2.87
N LEU A 189 9.12 11.66 -3.94
CA LEU A 189 9.11 13.10 -4.12
C LEU A 189 7.71 13.69 -4.02
N VAL A 190 7.59 14.92 -3.51
CA VAL A 190 6.31 15.65 -3.47
C VAL A 190 5.77 15.80 -4.88
N ALA A 191 4.56 15.34 -5.10
CA ALA A 191 3.90 15.38 -6.40
C ALA A 191 2.76 16.41 -6.43
N ALA A 192 1.98 16.52 -5.35
CA ALA A 192 0.88 17.48 -5.26
C ALA A 192 0.50 17.78 -3.80
N THR A 193 -0.16 18.90 -3.62
CA THR A 193 -0.88 19.28 -2.38
C THR A 193 -2.35 19.44 -2.72
N ALA A 194 -3.21 18.82 -1.94
CA ALA A 194 -4.65 18.95 -2.05
C ALA A 194 -5.24 19.32 -0.69
N SER A 195 -6.35 20.03 -0.70
CA SER A 195 -7.21 20.17 0.47
C SER A 195 -8.49 19.36 0.24
N GLY A 196 -8.87 18.55 1.19
CA GLY A 196 -10.06 17.70 1.07
C GLY A 196 -10.59 17.29 2.43
N ASN A 197 -11.90 17.12 2.52
CA ASN A 197 -12.53 16.59 3.73
C ASN A 197 -12.44 15.05 3.67
N ALA A 198 -11.48 14.49 4.38
CA ALA A 198 -11.53 13.07 4.70
C ALA A 198 -12.38 12.91 5.97
N THR A 199 -13.68 12.82 5.80
CA THR A 199 -14.63 12.52 6.87
C THR A 199 -14.98 11.04 6.82
N GLY A 200 -15.00 10.33 7.94
CA GLY A 200 -15.48 8.96 7.94
C GLY A 200 -15.12 8.18 9.19
N THR A 201 -16.13 7.51 9.71
CA THR A 201 -16.03 6.57 10.85
C THR A 201 -15.80 5.12 10.40
N ASN A 202 -15.56 4.90 9.11
CA ASN A 202 -15.53 3.58 8.51
C ASN A 202 -14.44 2.66 9.07
N THR A 203 -14.77 1.41 9.25
CA THR A 203 -13.88 0.34 9.72
C THR A 203 -13.31 -0.52 8.59
N ILE A 204 -13.70 -0.29 7.33
CA ILE A 204 -13.26 -1.08 6.18
C ILE A 204 -12.15 -0.36 5.43
N TYR A 205 -11.10 -1.11 5.11
CA TYR A 205 -9.99 -0.72 4.26
C TYR A 205 -9.95 -1.64 3.03
N ARG A 206 -9.86 -1.07 1.84
CA ARG A 206 -9.82 -1.84 0.60
C ARG A 206 -8.60 -1.46 -0.23
N ILE A 207 -7.99 -2.46 -0.85
CA ILE A 207 -6.86 -2.31 -1.76
C ILE A 207 -7.31 -2.81 -3.14
N GLY A 208 -7.04 -2.04 -4.18
CA GLY A 208 -7.28 -2.43 -5.57
C GLY A 208 -8.69 -2.21 -6.10
N GLY A 209 -9.62 -1.70 -5.28
CA GLY A 209 -10.98 -1.41 -5.73
C GLY A 209 -11.93 -1.00 -4.61
N ASP A 210 -13.10 -0.45 -4.94
CA ASP A 210 -14.10 -0.03 -3.97
C ASP A 210 -15.08 -1.13 -3.55
N GLY A 211 -15.01 -2.27 -4.22
CA GLY A 211 -15.82 -3.46 -3.93
C GLY A 211 -17.29 -3.37 -4.32
N THR A 212 -17.74 -2.26 -4.89
CA THR A 212 -19.14 -2.06 -5.31
C THR A 212 -19.27 -1.77 -6.79
N LEU A 213 -18.30 -1.10 -7.38
CA LEU A 213 -18.31 -0.74 -8.80
C LEU A 213 -17.11 -1.40 -9.48
N SER A 214 -17.37 -2.23 -10.46
CA SER A 214 -16.34 -2.86 -11.28
C SER A 214 -15.45 -1.83 -11.97
N THR A 215 -16.01 -0.72 -12.41
CA THR A 215 -15.28 0.38 -13.06
C THR A 215 -14.23 1.05 -12.16
N ARG A 216 -14.22 0.76 -10.86
CA ARG A 216 -13.26 1.32 -9.89
C ARG A 216 -12.21 0.33 -9.40
N SER A 217 -12.18 -0.88 -9.93
CA SER A 217 -11.07 -1.81 -9.66
C SER A 217 -9.85 -1.40 -10.46
N PHE A 218 -8.66 -1.56 -9.86
CA PHE A 218 -7.40 -1.03 -10.41
C PHE A 218 -7.04 -1.65 -11.77
N GLY A 219 -7.23 -2.95 -11.92
CA GLY A 219 -7.01 -3.66 -13.18
C GLY A 219 -5.55 -4.00 -13.49
N PHE A 220 -4.63 -3.72 -12.56
CA PHE A 220 -3.20 -3.97 -12.67
C PHE A 220 -2.64 -4.53 -11.36
N PRO A 221 -1.39 -5.06 -11.34
CA PRO A 221 -0.80 -5.54 -10.11
C PRO A 221 -0.53 -4.41 -9.11
N ILE A 222 -0.82 -4.68 -7.84
CA ILE A 222 -0.33 -3.91 -6.70
C ILE A 222 0.66 -4.79 -5.96
N ALA A 223 1.91 -4.33 -5.87
CA ALA A 223 3.01 -5.06 -5.27
C ALA A 223 3.08 -4.91 -3.74
N PHE A 224 2.57 -3.78 -3.24
CA PHE A 224 2.65 -3.42 -1.83
C PHE A 224 1.59 -2.38 -1.46
N ASN A 225 1.06 -2.51 -0.26
CA ASN A 225 0.30 -1.46 0.38
C ASN A 225 0.67 -1.39 1.86
N GLY A 226 0.85 -0.19 2.40
CA GLY A 226 1.19 0.04 3.79
C GLY A 226 0.44 1.24 4.35
N ALA A 227 0.02 1.15 5.60
CA ALA A 227 -0.65 2.21 6.33
C ALA A 227 0.11 2.54 7.62
N PHE A 228 0.26 3.83 7.90
CA PHE A 228 0.90 4.37 9.10
C PHE A 228 -0.11 5.22 9.85
N ASN A 229 -0.15 5.10 11.18
CA ASN A 229 -1.01 5.89 12.05
C ASN A 229 -0.39 7.26 12.43
N LEU A 230 0.43 7.80 11.56
CA LEU A 230 1.08 9.11 11.70
C LEU A 230 1.30 9.77 10.32
N ALA A 231 1.46 11.07 10.29
CA ALA A 231 1.91 11.81 9.11
C ALA A 231 3.42 11.65 8.95
N LEU A 232 3.84 10.98 7.88
CA LEU A 232 5.25 10.83 7.54
C LEU A 232 5.80 12.14 6.97
N SER A 233 7.00 12.52 7.40
CA SER A 233 7.74 13.61 6.77
C SER A 233 8.25 13.23 5.38
N ALA A 234 8.55 14.23 4.55
CA ALA A 234 9.13 14.01 3.22
C ALA A 234 10.42 13.18 3.26
N ALA A 235 11.26 13.40 4.28
CA ALA A 235 12.48 12.62 4.49
C ALA A 235 12.19 11.15 4.79
N GLN A 236 11.22 10.86 5.66
CA GLN A 236 10.80 9.50 5.96
C GLN A 236 10.21 8.79 4.74
N ILE A 237 9.42 9.51 3.94
CA ILE A 237 8.83 8.96 2.70
C ILE A 237 9.92 8.56 1.71
N LEU A 238 10.93 9.42 1.49
CA LEU A 238 12.06 9.11 0.62
C LEU A 238 12.88 7.93 1.14
N GLN A 239 13.09 7.85 2.47
CA GLN A 239 13.78 6.72 3.10
C GLN A 239 12.99 5.40 2.93
N ILE A 240 11.67 5.43 3.13
CA ILE A 240 10.81 4.24 2.94
C ILE A 240 10.79 3.82 1.47
N HIS A 241 10.69 4.77 0.53
CA HIS A 241 10.77 4.49 -0.90
C HIS A 241 12.09 3.80 -1.26
N THR A 242 13.22 4.36 -0.82
CA THR A 242 14.55 3.80 -1.07
C THR A 242 14.73 2.42 -0.42
N LEU A 243 14.26 2.25 0.81
CA LEU A 243 14.27 0.97 1.52
C LEU A 243 13.43 -0.06 0.78
N TYR A 244 12.20 0.28 0.39
CA TYR A 244 11.33 -0.62 -0.37
C TYR A 244 11.99 -1.05 -1.69
N LYS A 245 12.48 -0.08 -2.48
CA LYS A 245 13.16 -0.32 -3.77
C LYS A 245 14.32 -1.31 -3.63
N THR A 246 15.12 -1.17 -2.58
CA THR A 246 16.31 -2.01 -2.35
C THR A 246 16.02 -3.33 -1.64
N THR A 247 14.79 -3.55 -1.20
CA THR A 247 14.36 -4.75 -0.47
C THR A 247 13.17 -5.44 -1.15
N LEU A 248 11.95 -5.20 -0.69
CA LEU A 248 10.74 -5.85 -1.22
C LEU A 248 10.47 -5.55 -2.69
N GLY A 249 10.87 -4.38 -3.17
CA GLY A 249 10.68 -3.90 -4.53
C GLY A 249 11.77 -4.33 -5.52
N GLN A 250 12.75 -5.13 -5.10
CA GLN A 250 13.80 -5.59 -6.02
C GLN A 250 13.19 -6.29 -7.25
N GLY A 251 13.66 -5.88 -8.42
CA GLY A 251 13.20 -6.41 -9.71
C GLY A 251 11.94 -5.78 -10.28
N LEU A 252 11.30 -4.84 -9.59
CA LEU A 252 10.09 -4.15 -10.08
C LEU A 252 10.38 -2.93 -10.98
N GLY A 253 11.63 -2.51 -11.12
CA GLY A 253 11.98 -1.36 -11.97
C GLY A 253 11.56 0.01 -11.40
N LEU A 254 11.42 0.12 -10.08
CA LEU A 254 11.14 1.41 -9.43
C LEU A 254 12.22 2.46 -9.74
N PRO A 255 11.83 3.73 -10.05
CA PRO A 255 12.76 4.82 -10.31
C PRO A 255 13.68 5.16 -9.14
#